data_0f98e0f712740baef2333f408a2db92d
#
_entry.id   0f98e0f712740baef2333f408a2db92d
#
_cell.length_a   1.000
_cell.length_b   1.000
_cell.length_c   1.000
_cell.angle_alpha   90.00
_cell.angle_beta   90.00
_cell.angle_gamma   90.00
#
_symmetry.space_group_name_H-M   'P 1'
#
loop_
_entity.id
_entity.type
_entity.pdbx_description
1 polymer ?
#
loop_
_entity_poly.entity_id
_entity_poly.type
_entity_poly.pdbx_seq_one_letter_code
_entity_poly.pdbx_strand_id
1 'polypeptide(L)'
;MNYLLEYCKQIEAGNIVVGKELGSTLTKLRLDLTNPKYHYDEKPGDLRIEFIETFCKHTKSPFNGMPFKLTLWEKAILQVAYGFKMSDSKFRRFNEVVLLIARKNGKTTFVAGIDLAEFFLSKGVDIVCASNTSEQANILFEEINNMREASKALEKRTSKNIFCIKFGKKNNNKSRHNMNKSKIKKMSAQSKNKDGYNIEVGCIDEV
;
A
#
# COMPACT_ATOMS: atom_id res chain seq x y z
N MET A 1 0.04 -7.36 17.63
CA MET A 1 -1.41 -7.61 17.78
C MET A 1 -1.93 -8.18 16.47
N ASN A 2 -2.64 -9.33 16.52
CA ASN A 2 -3.20 -9.93 15.31
C ASN A 2 -4.51 -9.23 14.91
N TYR A 3 -4.43 -8.31 13.95
CA TYR A 3 -5.59 -7.53 13.51
C TYR A 3 -6.63 -8.36 12.74
N LEU A 4 -6.22 -9.47 12.08
CA LEU A 4 -7.17 -10.39 11.46
C LEU A 4 -8.07 -11.03 12.52
N LEU A 5 -7.48 -11.56 13.60
CA LEU A 5 -8.24 -12.17 14.69
C LEU A 5 -9.10 -11.14 15.42
N GLU A 6 -8.58 -9.94 15.66
CA GLU A 6 -9.36 -8.88 16.30
C GLU A 6 -10.54 -8.45 15.42
N TYR A 7 -10.35 -8.35 14.10
CA TYR A 7 -11.43 -8.02 13.17
C TYR A 7 -12.53 -9.10 13.17
N CYS A 8 -12.15 -10.38 13.16
CA CYS A 8 -13.10 -11.49 13.29
C CYS A 8 -13.87 -11.43 14.62
N LYS A 9 -13.18 -11.15 15.73
CA LYS A 9 -13.79 -11.02 17.06
C LYS A 9 -14.82 -9.89 17.11
N GLN A 10 -14.53 -8.73 16.51
CA GLN A 10 -15.48 -7.61 16.46
C GLN A 10 -16.73 -7.93 15.61
N ILE A 11 -16.58 -8.75 14.58
CA ILE A 11 -17.72 -9.26 13.79
C ILE A 11 -18.56 -10.25 14.61
N GLU A 12 -17.92 -11.22 15.27
CA GLU A 12 -18.60 -12.20 16.12
C GLU A 12 -19.35 -11.53 17.29
N ALA A 13 -18.80 -10.45 17.83
CA ALA A 13 -19.45 -9.64 18.87
C ALA A 13 -20.60 -8.75 18.36
N GLY A 14 -20.83 -8.70 17.03
CA GLY A 14 -21.87 -7.87 16.44
C GLY A 14 -21.52 -6.37 16.32
N ASN A 15 -20.28 -5.98 16.67
CA ASN A 15 -19.83 -4.60 16.59
C ASN A 15 -19.54 -4.15 15.13
N ILE A 16 -19.26 -5.11 14.24
CA ILE A 16 -19.00 -4.87 12.82
C ILE A 16 -19.87 -5.81 12.00
N VAL A 17 -20.59 -5.24 11.03
CA VAL A 17 -21.40 -6.01 10.08
C VAL A 17 -20.64 -6.13 8.76
N VAL A 18 -20.55 -7.35 8.24
CA VAL A 18 -19.89 -7.64 6.95
C VAL A 18 -20.80 -8.44 6.03
N GLY A 19 -20.57 -8.33 4.71
CA GLY A 19 -21.26 -9.14 3.71
C GLY A 19 -20.81 -10.60 3.78
N LYS A 20 -21.65 -11.49 3.19
CA LYS A 20 -21.44 -12.94 3.20
C LYS A 20 -20.10 -13.36 2.62
N GLU A 21 -19.67 -12.74 1.53
CA GLU A 21 -18.41 -13.03 0.83
C GLU A 21 -17.20 -12.70 1.70
N LEU A 22 -17.22 -11.52 2.33
CA LEU A 22 -16.15 -11.13 3.25
C LEU A 22 -16.11 -12.03 4.47
N GLY A 23 -17.27 -12.35 5.06
CA GLY A 23 -17.36 -13.29 6.19
C GLY A 23 -16.79 -14.67 5.84
N SER A 24 -17.12 -15.22 4.67
CA SER A 24 -16.55 -16.49 4.18
C SER A 24 -15.04 -16.41 3.99
N THR A 25 -14.53 -15.29 3.45
CA THR A 25 -13.10 -15.06 3.26
C THR A 25 -12.36 -15.00 4.60
N LEU A 26 -12.89 -14.26 5.56
CA LEU A 26 -12.30 -14.14 6.90
C LEU A 26 -12.26 -15.48 7.63
N THR A 27 -13.32 -16.31 7.49
CA THR A 27 -13.35 -17.66 8.05
C THR A 27 -12.22 -18.53 7.46
N LYS A 28 -12.02 -18.50 6.16
CA LYS A 28 -10.90 -19.23 5.51
C LYS A 28 -9.54 -18.74 5.97
N LEU A 29 -9.33 -17.42 6.03
CA LEU A 29 -8.07 -16.83 6.47
C LEU A 29 -7.75 -17.20 7.93
N ARG A 30 -8.75 -17.23 8.79
CA ARG A 30 -8.60 -17.66 10.19
C ARG A 30 -8.19 -19.13 10.30
N LEU A 31 -8.80 -20.04 9.53
CA LEU A 31 -8.38 -21.45 9.46
C LEU A 31 -6.96 -21.59 8.93
N ASP A 32 -6.58 -20.75 7.98
CA ASP A 32 -5.24 -20.78 7.38
C ASP A 32 -4.12 -20.31 8.32
N LEU A 33 -4.44 -19.65 9.44
CA LEU A 33 -3.43 -19.33 10.47
C LEU A 33 -2.78 -20.57 11.09
N THR A 34 -3.51 -21.69 11.13
CA THR A 34 -3.03 -22.98 11.68
C THR A 34 -2.73 -24.00 10.60
N ASN A 35 -2.89 -23.66 9.33
CA ASN A 35 -2.67 -24.56 8.21
C ASN A 35 -1.16 -24.70 7.92
N PRO A 36 -0.58 -25.91 7.99
CA PRO A 36 0.87 -26.13 7.80
C PRO A 36 1.40 -25.73 6.41
N LYS A 37 0.51 -25.53 5.44
CA LYS A 37 0.87 -25.04 4.11
C LYS A 37 1.36 -23.60 4.14
N TYR A 38 0.99 -22.83 5.17
CA TYR A 38 1.29 -21.41 5.28
C TYR A 38 2.05 -21.12 6.56
N HIS A 39 2.91 -20.13 6.49
CA HIS A 39 3.52 -19.48 7.64
C HIS A 39 2.97 -18.05 7.74
N TYR A 40 2.49 -17.66 8.91
CA TYR A 40 1.98 -16.33 9.16
C TYR A 40 2.89 -15.57 10.12
N ASP A 41 3.32 -14.37 9.73
CA ASP A 41 4.13 -13.45 10.52
C ASP A 41 3.49 -12.05 10.44
N GLU A 42 3.12 -11.48 11.57
CA GLU A 42 2.48 -10.16 11.66
C GLU A 42 3.42 -9.01 11.30
N LYS A 43 4.72 -9.17 11.56
CA LYS A 43 5.72 -8.10 11.47
C LYS A 43 5.77 -7.36 10.13
N PRO A 44 5.72 -8.01 8.96
CA PRO A 44 5.75 -7.30 7.69
C PRO A 44 4.55 -6.37 7.50
N GLY A 45 3.37 -6.78 7.97
CA GLY A 45 2.17 -5.94 7.97
C GLY A 45 2.28 -4.80 8.98
N ASP A 46 2.74 -5.09 10.19
CA ASP A 46 2.90 -4.11 11.27
C ASP A 46 3.86 -2.98 10.88
N LEU A 47 4.96 -3.28 10.18
CA LEU A 47 5.89 -2.27 9.68
C LEU A 47 5.23 -1.28 8.73
N ARG A 48 4.31 -1.74 7.88
CA ARG A 48 3.57 -0.87 6.95
C ARG A 48 2.53 -0.04 7.68
N ILE A 49 1.84 -0.64 8.62
CA ILE A 49 0.88 0.06 9.50
C ILE A 49 1.59 1.18 10.27
N GLU A 50 2.71 0.86 10.93
CA GLU A 50 3.50 1.83 11.69
C GLU A 50 4.03 2.96 10.80
N PHE A 51 4.54 2.63 9.62
CA PHE A 51 4.99 3.64 8.66
C PHE A 51 3.86 4.59 8.25
N ILE A 52 2.72 4.04 7.86
CA ILE A 52 1.56 4.83 7.42
C ILE A 52 1.07 5.74 8.54
N GLU A 53 0.85 5.19 9.74
CA GLU A 53 0.33 5.96 10.87
C GLU A 53 1.32 7.00 11.43
N THR A 54 2.62 6.81 11.18
CA THR A 54 3.68 7.74 11.65
C THR A 54 3.94 8.85 10.65
N PHE A 55 4.00 8.53 9.37
CA PHE A 55 4.49 9.47 8.37
C PHE A 55 3.41 10.00 7.43
N CYS A 56 2.32 9.27 7.20
CA CYS A 56 1.29 9.68 6.27
C CYS A 56 0.24 10.58 6.95
N LYS A 57 -0.29 11.53 6.18
CA LYS A 57 -1.32 12.45 6.61
C LYS A 57 -2.43 12.52 5.59
N HIS A 58 -3.63 12.80 6.04
CA HIS A 58 -4.73 13.14 5.15
C HIS A 58 -4.43 14.40 4.35
N THR A 59 -4.78 14.40 3.07
CA THR A 59 -4.50 15.48 2.12
C THR A 59 -5.74 16.28 1.72
N LYS A 60 -6.93 15.81 2.12
CA LYS A 60 -8.22 16.38 1.75
C LYS A 60 -9.05 16.79 2.96
N SER A 61 -9.84 17.84 2.79
CA SER A 61 -10.85 18.27 3.78
C SER A 61 -11.87 17.15 4.06
N PRO A 62 -12.38 17.02 5.30
CA PRO A 62 -12.11 17.85 6.48
C PRO A 62 -10.85 17.46 7.28
N PHE A 63 -10.16 16.36 6.92
CA PHE A 63 -9.06 15.80 7.71
C PHE A 63 -7.68 16.26 7.27
N ASN A 64 -7.59 17.21 6.33
CA ASN A 64 -6.31 17.67 5.79
C ASN A 64 -5.29 18.03 6.90
N GLY A 65 -4.08 17.44 6.79
CA GLY A 65 -2.98 17.64 7.73
C GLY A 65 -3.02 16.74 8.98
N MET A 66 -4.16 16.09 9.25
CA MET A 66 -4.27 15.12 10.36
C MET A 66 -3.51 13.83 10.05
N PRO A 67 -2.94 13.14 11.06
CA PRO A 67 -2.32 11.83 10.87
C PRO A 67 -3.30 10.84 10.27
N PHE A 68 -2.85 10.06 9.29
CA PHE A 68 -3.66 9.01 8.69
C PHE A 68 -3.64 7.77 9.59
N LYS A 69 -4.67 7.62 10.41
CA LYS A 69 -4.87 6.44 11.26
C LYS A 69 -5.69 5.39 10.53
N LEU A 70 -5.11 4.20 10.43
CA LEU A 70 -5.75 3.07 9.76
C LEU A 70 -6.88 2.49 10.62
N THR A 71 -7.99 2.18 9.97
CA THR A 71 -9.10 1.44 10.56
C THR A 71 -8.73 -0.02 10.78
N LEU A 72 -9.51 -0.74 11.57
CA LEU A 72 -9.23 -2.14 11.89
C LEU A 72 -9.19 -3.04 10.65
N TRP A 73 -10.09 -2.83 9.68
CA TRP A 73 -10.12 -3.62 8.45
C TRP A 73 -8.90 -3.32 7.54
N GLU A 74 -8.43 -2.08 7.48
CA GLU A 74 -7.21 -1.70 6.72
C GLU A 74 -5.98 -2.38 7.32
N LYS A 75 -5.87 -2.39 8.66
CA LYS A 75 -4.79 -3.08 9.37
C LYS A 75 -4.83 -4.59 9.14
N ALA A 76 -6.02 -5.19 9.20
CA ALA A 76 -6.20 -6.61 8.93
C ALA A 76 -5.78 -6.99 7.50
N ILE A 77 -6.14 -6.17 6.49
CA ILE A 77 -5.71 -6.38 5.10
C ILE A 77 -4.19 -6.34 4.98
N LEU A 78 -3.53 -5.34 5.58
CA LEU A 78 -2.07 -5.24 5.52
C LEU A 78 -1.38 -6.44 6.17
N GLN A 79 -1.83 -6.88 7.34
CA GLN A 79 -1.26 -8.07 7.96
C GLN A 79 -1.50 -9.33 7.12
N VAL A 80 -2.67 -9.51 6.55
CA VAL A 80 -2.98 -10.67 5.68
C VAL A 80 -2.13 -10.65 4.42
N ALA A 81 -2.09 -9.52 3.70
CA ALA A 81 -1.40 -9.42 2.42
C ALA A 81 0.13 -9.61 2.55
N TYR A 82 0.71 -9.13 3.63
CA TYR A 82 2.16 -9.18 3.83
C TYR A 82 2.64 -10.28 4.78
N GLY A 83 1.75 -10.80 5.64
CA GLY A 83 2.11 -11.74 6.68
C GLY A 83 2.07 -13.20 6.24
N PHE A 84 1.15 -13.57 5.34
CA PHE A 84 1.08 -14.95 4.85
C PHE A 84 2.14 -15.27 3.82
N LYS A 85 2.91 -16.32 4.09
CA LYS A 85 3.93 -16.90 3.20
C LYS A 85 3.65 -18.36 2.96
N MET A 86 4.14 -18.87 1.83
CA MET A 86 4.16 -20.30 1.57
C MET A 86 5.24 -20.96 2.43
N SER A 87 4.93 -22.08 3.08
CA SER A 87 5.89 -22.77 3.97
C SER A 87 7.06 -23.39 3.21
N ASP A 88 6.84 -23.81 1.95
CA ASP A 88 7.83 -24.47 1.09
C ASP A 88 8.81 -23.51 0.42
N SER A 89 8.39 -22.28 0.11
CA SER A 89 9.16 -21.37 -0.75
C SER A 89 9.48 -20.03 -0.12
N LYS A 90 8.89 -19.70 1.02
CA LYS A 90 8.97 -18.39 1.68
C LYS A 90 8.42 -17.21 0.85
N PHE A 91 7.87 -17.47 -0.35
CA PHE A 91 7.17 -16.43 -1.12
C PHE A 91 5.89 -16.01 -0.44
N ARG A 92 5.46 -14.77 -0.69
CA ARG A 92 4.16 -14.30 -0.24
C ARG A 92 3.05 -15.17 -0.84
N ARG A 93 2.06 -15.52 -0.03
CA ARG A 93 0.87 -16.23 -0.49
C ARG A 93 0.05 -15.37 -1.45
N PHE A 94 -0.10 -14.10 -1.12
CA PHE A 94 -0.90 -13.16 -1.88
C PHE A 94 0.01 -12.28 -2.74
N ASN A 95 0.00 -12.52 -4.04
CA ASN A 95 0.68 -11.70 -5.04
C ASN A 95 -0.27 -10.68 -5.67
N GLU A 96 -1.57 -10.88 -5.51
CA GLU A 96 -2.63 -10.01 -5.99
C GLU A 96 -3.67 -9.81 -4.88
N VAL A 97 -4.08 -8.56 -4.70
CA VAL A 97 -5.12 -8.16 -3.74
C VAL A 97 -6.12 -7.28 -4.46
N VAL A 98 -7.37 -7.72 -4.53
CA VAL A 98 -8.46 -6.96 -5.12
C VAL A 98 -9.32 -6.37 -4.00
N LEU A 99 -9.43 -5.04 -3.98
CA LEU A 99 -10.21 -4.29 -3.00
C LEU A 99 -11.47 -3.73 -3.65
N LEU A 100 -12.61 -4.36 -3.39
CA LEU A 100 -13.91 -3.83 -3.80
C LEU A 100 -14.52 -3.01 -2.66
N ILE A 101 -14.39 -1.70 -2.76
CA ILE A 101 -14.81 -0.75 -1.73
C ILE A 101 -15.68 0.33 -2.37
N ALA A 102 -16.80 0.67 -1.74
CA ALA A 102 -17.70 1.72 -2.21
C ALA A 102 -16.97 3.08 -2.31
N ARG A 103 -17.45 3.92 -3.20
CA ARG A 103 -16.90 5.28 -3.39
C ARG A 103 -16.88 6.07 -2.08
N LYS A 104 -15.92 6.97 -1.92
CA LYS A 104 -15.73 7.87 -0.75
C LYS A 104 -15.34 7.17 0.57
N ASN A 105 -14.90 5.91 0.53
CA ASN A 105 -14.41 5.18 1.70
C ASN A 105 -12.86 5.14 1.79
N GLY A 106 -12.17 6.13 1.29
CA GLY A 106 -10.74 6.29 1.50
C GLY A 106 -9.82 5.39 0.68
N LYS A 107 -10.34 4.63 -0.31
CA LYS A 107 -9.55 3.67 -1.12
C LYS A 107 -8.24 4.28 -1.65
N THR A 108 -8.31 5.42 -2.34
CA THR A 108 -7.14 6.05 -2.95
C THR A 108 -6.12 6.51 -1.91
N THR A 109 -6.58 7.04 -0.77
CA THR A 109 -5.71 7.44 0.36
C THR A 109 -5.02 6.22 0.99
N PHE A 110 -5.75 5.11 1.15
CA PHE A 110 -5.19 3.87 1.68
C PHE A 110 -4.13 3.28 0.75
N VAL A 111 -4.42 3.17 -0.55
CA VAL A 111 -3.46 2.69 -1.56
C VAL A 111 -2.23 3.60 -1.63
N ALA A 112 -2.42 4.93 -1.59
CA ALA A 112 -1.30 5.88 -1.56
C ALA A 112 -0.39 5.69 -0.34
N GLY A 113 -0.97 5.39 0.82
CA GLY A 113 -0.22 5.03 2.03
C GLY A 113 0.61 3.75 1.85
N ILE A 114 0.03 2.72 1.22
CA ILE A 114 0.71 1.46 0.92
C ILE A 114 1.89 1.71 -0.04
N ASP A 115 1.67 2.45 -1.12
CA ASP A 115 2.71 2.75 -2.10
C ASP A 115 3.88 3.53 -1.49
N LEU A 116 3.60 4.49 -0.60
CA LEU A 116 4.65 5.18 0.16
C LEU A 116 5.38 4.23 1.12
N ALA A 117 4.67 3.36 1.82
CA ALA A 117 5.30 2.39 2.71
C ALA A 117 6.24 1.46 1.92
N GLU A 118 5.79 0.90 0.79
CA GLU A 118 6.63 0.08 -0.07
C GLU A 118 7.85 0.84 -0.61
N PHE A 119 7.64 2.07 -1.05
CA PHE A 119 8.71 2.91 -1.59
C PHE A 119 9.82 3.17 -0.57
N PHE A 120 9.47 3.38 0.71
CA PHE A 120 10.44 3.70 1.76
C PHE A 120 11.02 2.49 2.48
N LEU A 121 10.24 1.42 2.66
CA LEU A 121 10.63 0.22 3.40
C LEU A 121 11.39 -0.78 2.52
N SER A 122 11.09 -0.83 1.23
CA SER A 122 11.75 -1.72 0.27
C SER A 122 12.89 -0.99 -0.46
N LYS A 123 13.85 -1.74 -1.02
CA LYS A 123 15.00 -1.17 -1.73
C LYS A 123 14.96 -1.57 -3.20
N GLY A 124 15.10 -0.59 -4.08
CA GLY A 124 15.24 -0.83 -5.52
C GLY A 124 13.94 -1.26 -6.20
N VAL A 125 12.78 -0.95 -5.62
CA VAL A 125 11.46 -1.32 -6.15
C VAL A 125 10.94 -0.28 -7.14
N ASP A 126 10.40 -0.75 -8.25
CA ASP A 126 9.61 0.06 -9.18
C ASP A 126 8.12 -0.14 -8.87
N ILE A 127 7.46 0.94 -8.45
CA ILE A 127 6.03 1.00 -8.15
C ILE A 127 5.34 1.71 -9.29
N VAL A 128 4.24 1.16 -9.79
CA VAL A 128 3.49 1.72 -10.90
C VAL A 128 2.04 1.96 -10.51
N CYS A 129 1.62 3.22 -10.61
CA CYS A 129 0.22 3.60 -10.54
C CYS A 129 -0.37 3.53 -11.95
N ALA A 130 -1.21 2.56 -12.21
CA ALA A 130 -1.79 2.31 -13.51
C ALA A 130 -3.30 2.56 -13.52
N SER A 131 -3.83 3.01 -14.64
CA SER A 131 -5.26 3.10 -14.92
C SER A 131 -5.52 3.11 -16.42
N ASN A 132 -6.78 3.04 -16.83
CA ASN A 132 -7.19 3.08 -18.23
C ASN A 132 -6.76 4.38 -18.92
N THR A 133 -6.88 5.53 -18.22
CA THR A 133 -6.48 6.84 -18.75
C THR A 133 -5.35 7.45 -17.94
N SER A 134 -4.61 8.37 -18.56
CA SER A 134 -3.54 9.13 -17.90
C SER A 134 -4.07 10.01 -16.77
N GLU A 135 -5.27 10.55 -16.92
CA GLU A 135 -5.90 11.39 -15.90
C GLU A 135 -6.23 10.56 -14.66
N GLN A 136 -6.81 9.38 -14.84
CA GLN A 136 -7.12 8.49 -13.72
C GLN A 136 -5.86 7.99 -13.01
N ALA A 137 -4.84 7.56 -13.75
CA ALA A 137 -3.54 7.19 -13.17
C ALA A 137 -2.90 8.35 -12.40
N ASN A 138 -3.15 9.59 -12.84
CA ASN A 138 -2.68 10.79 -12.17
C ASN A 138 -3.36 11.03 -10.81
N ILE A 139 -4.61 10.61 -10.62
CA ILE A 139 -5.34 10.79 -9.36
C ILE A 139 -4.60 10.11 -8.21
N LEU A 140 -4.26 8.83 -8.35
CA LEU A 140 -3.49 8.10 -7.35
C LEU A 140 -2.07 8.67 -7.20
N PHE A 141 -1.39 8.95 -8.29
CA PHE A 141 -0.02 9.49 -8.27
C PHE A 141 0.05 10.85 -7.56
N GLU A 142 -0.91 11.75 -7.78
CA GLU A 142 -0.97 13.03 -7.07
C GLU A 142 -1.36 12.86 -5.60
N GLU A 143 -2.23 11.91 -5.25
CA GLU A 143 -2.53 11.61 -3.85
C GLU A 143 -1.27 11.14 -3.10
N ILE A 144 -0.47 10.25 -3.70
CA ILE A 144 0.82 9.82 -3.18
C ILE A 144 1.76 11.02 -2.98
N ASN A 145 1.84 11.90 -3.98
CA ASN A 145 2.68 13.08 -3.89
C ASN A 145 2.23 14.06 -2.81
N ASN A 146 0.94 14.34 -2.72
CA ASN A 146 0.38 15.23 -1.71
C ASN A 146 0.63 14.69 -0.30
N MET A 147 0.44 13.39 -0.10
CA MET A 147 0.72 12.71 1.18
C MET A 147 2.24 12.76 1.51
N ARG A 148 3.10 12.60 0.53
CA ARG A 148 4.56 12.76 0.66
C ARG A 148 4.93 14.18 1.08
N GLU A 149 4.36 15.21 0.44
CA GLU A 149 4.62 16.62 0.73
C GLU A 149 4.06 17.05 2.08
N ALA A 150 2.94 16.49 2.52
CA ALA A 150 2.37 16.72 3.83
C ALA A 150 3.28 16.24 4.98
N SER A 151 4.30 15.40 4.69
CA SER A 151 5.27 14.88 5.63
C SER A 151 6.66 15.43 5.34
N LYS A 152 7.13 16.38 6.15
CA LYS A 152 8.48 16.98 6.00
C LYS A 152 9.61 15.93 5.99
N ALA A 153 9.43 14.81 6.69
CA ALA A 153 10.41 13.73 6.74
C ALA A 153 10.51 12.98 5.40
N LEU A 154 9.39 12.76 4.72
CA LEU A 154 9.33 12.09 3.42
C LEU A 154 9.76 13.04 2.31
N GLU A 155 9.27 14.28 2.32
CA GLU A 155 9.60 15.32 1.34
C GLU A 155 11.09 15.60 1.25
N LYS A 156 11.78 15.74 2.41
CA LYS A 156 13.20 16.02 2.46
C LYS A 156 14.08 14.97 1.79
N ARG A 157 13.61 13.73 1.72
CA ARG A 157 14.39 12.59 1.20
C ARG A 157 14.11 12.28 -0.27
N THR A 158 13.15 12.95 -0.87
CA THR A 158 12.60 12.58 -2.18
C THR A 158 12.45 13.78 -3.10
N SER A 159 12.35 13.51 -4.38
CA SER A 159 12.02 14.51 -5.41
C SER A 159 10.96 13.96 -6.35
N LYS A 160 10.13 14.85 -6.90
CA LYS A 160 9.12 14.54 -7.92
C LYS A 160 9.43 15.27 -9.21
N ASN A 161 9.14 14.61 -10.31
CA ASN A 161 8.90 15.24 -11.62
C ASN A 161 7.48 14.88 -12.10
N ILE A 162 7.12 15.26 -13.31
CA ILE A 162 5.79 15.03 -13.88
C ILE A 162 5.39 13.54 -13.91
N PHE A 163 6.37 12.63 -14.02
CA PHE A 163 6.13 11.19 -14.26
C PHE A 163 6.60 10.29 -13.12
N CYS A 164 7.42 10.79 -12.21
CA CYS A 164 8.13 9.94 -11.27
C CYS A 164 8.44 10.62 -9.94
N ILE A 165 8.26 9.87 -8.85
CA ILE A 165 8.79 10.17 -7.51
C ILE A 165 9.99 9.26 -7.28
N LYS A 166 11.11 9.81 -6.80
CA LYS A 166 12.36 9.08 -6.53
C LYS A 166 13.09 9.62 -5.31
N PHE A 167 13.99 8.82 -4.76
CA PHE A 167 14.89 9.28 -3.69
C PHE A 167 15.90 10.32 -4.19
N GLY A 168 16.26 11.26 -3.30
CA GLY A 168 17.26 12.29 -3.51
C GLY A 168 16.70 13.61 -4.03
N LYS A 169 17.40 14.71 -3.72
CA LYS A 169 17.09 16.05 -4.22
C LYS A 169 17.78 16.28 -5.58
N LYS A 170 17.18 17.15 -6.41
CA LYS A 170 17.63 17.48 -7.75
C LYS A 170 19.11 17.94 -7.85
N ASN A 171 19.69 18.47 -6.77
CA ASN A 171 20.97 19.16 -6.75
C ASN A 171 22.11 18.49 -5.97
N ASN A 172 21.93 17.29 -5.40
CA ASN A 172 22.97 16.63 -4.61
C ASN A 172 23.65 15.50 -5.37
N ASN A 173 24.65 15.84 -6.18
CA ASN A 173 25.50 14.86 -6.90
C ASN A 173 26.41 14.01 -5.99
N LYS A 174 26.50 14.29 -4.69
CA LYS A 174 27.50 13.67 -3.79
C LYS A 174 27.02 12.47 -2.97
N SER A 175 25.73 12.09 -3.02
CA SER A 175 25.19 10.98 -2.18
C SER A 175 24.73 9.78 -2.98
N ARG A 176 25.34 9.47 -4.11
CA ARG A 176 24.89 8.39 -5.00
C ARG A 176 25.14 6.96 -4.51
N HIS A 177 26.00 6.75 -3.51
CA HIS A 177 26.47 5.39 -3.16
C HIS A 177 25.58 4.58 -2.21
N ASN A 178 24.61 5.21 -1.52
CA ASN A 178 23.73 4.52 -0.56
C ASN A 178 22.24 4.84 -0.73
N MET A 179 21.81 5.33 -1.88
CA MET A 179 20.42 5.72 -2.05
C MET A 179 19.58 4.51 -2.48
N ASN A 180 18.44 4.36 -1.81
CA ASN A 180 17.36 3.51 -2.27
C ASN A 180 17.00 3.91 -3.71
N LYS A 181 17.08 2.96 -4.66
CA LYS A 181 16.81 3.19 -6.09
C LYS A 181 15.32 3.05 -6.45
N SER A 182 14.46 2.91 -5.46
CA SER A 182 13.01 2.79 -5.66
C SER A 182 12.42 4.00 -6.38
N LYS A 183 11.38 3.76 -7.17
CA LYS A 183 10.68 4.79 -7.94
C LYS A 183 9.18 4.50 -7.90
N ILE A 184 8.39 5.57 -7.86
CA ILE A 184 6.95 5.50 -8.10
C ILE A 184 6.67 6.21 -9.43
N LYS A 185 6.00 5.54 -10.35
CA LYS A 185 5.68 6.04 -11.69
C LYS A 185 4.19 5.96 -11.96
N LYS A 186 3.67 6.86 -12.76
CA LYS A 186 2.33 6.72 -13.33
C LYS A 186 2.40 6.16 -14.75
N MET A 187 1.43 5.31 -15.09
CA MET A 187 1.31 4.68 -16.39
C MET A 187 -0.17 4.59 -16.80
N SER A 188 -0.47 4.80 -18.06
CA SER A 188 -1.81 4.54 -18.61
C SER A 188 -1.79 3.38 -19.58
N ALA A 189 -2.97 2.78 -19.81
CA ALA A 189 -3.16 1.71 -20.79
C ALA A 189 -2.73 2.13 -22.19
N GLN A 190 -2.87 3.41 -22.54
CA GLN A 190 -2.53 3.98 -23.82
C GLN A 190 -1.03 4.30 -24.00
N SER A 191 -0.18 4.14 -22.98
CA SER A 191 1.25 4.42 -23.10
C SER A 191 1.91 3.45 -24.07
N LYS A 192 2.62 3.98 -25.06
CA LYS A 192 3.52 3.22 -25.93
C LYS A 192 4.80 2.89 -25.15
N ASN A 193 5.47 1.77 -25.47
CA ASN A 193 6.73 1.32 -24.84
C ASN A 193 6.59 0.95 -23.35
N LYS A 194 5.78 -0.07 -23.06
CA LYS A 194 5.61 -0.63 -21.71
C LYS A 194 6.61 -1.76 -21.40
N ASP A 195 7.36 -2.20 -22.40
CA ASP A 195 8.31 -3.29 -22.26
C ASP A 195 9.56 -2.85 -21.47
N GLY A 196 10.12 -3.75 -20.67
CA GLY A 196 11.36 -3.52 -19.95
C GLY A 196 11.22 -2.92 -18.53
N TYR A 197 10.02 -2.79 -17.98
CA TYR A 197 9.84 -2.44 -16.57
C TYR A 197 9.89 -3.66 -15.67
N ASN A 198 10.71 -3.62 -14.62
CA ASN A 198 10.68 -4.61 -13.55
C ASN A 198 9.75 -4.08 -12.44
N ILE A 199 8.43 -4.27 -12.63
CA ILE A 199 7.41 -3.79 -11.70
C ILE A 199 7.33 -4.77 -10.53
N GLU A 200 7.61 -4.30 -9.33
CA GLU A 200 7.47 -5.07 -8.10
C GLU A 200 6.12 -4.84 -7.42
N VAL A 201 5.58 -3.63 -7.57
CA VAL A 201 4.25 -3.28 -7.07
C VAL A 201 3.49 -2.53 -8.16
N GLY A 202 2.35 -3.08 -8.54
CA GLY A 202 1.41 -2.45 -9.45
C GLY A 202 0.11 -2.11 -8.72
N CYS A 203 -0.24 -0.83 -8.67
CA CYS A 203 -1.51 -0.37 -8.15
C CYS A 203 -2.41 0.09 -9.29
N ILE A 204 -3.52 -0.61 -9.48
CA ILE A 204 -4.50 -0.31 -10.52
C ILE A 204 -5.75 0.24 -9.84
N ASP A 205 -6.07 1.50 -10.08
CA ASP A 205 -7.27 2.15 -9.56
C ASP A 205 -8.30 2.30 -10.68
N GLU A 206 -9.52 1.83 -10.43
CA GLU A 206 -10.66 1.80 -11.37
C GLU A 206 -10.35 1.05 -12.69
N VAL A 207 -10.63 -0.24 -12.67
CA VAL A 207 -10.59 -1.15 -13.85
C VAL A 207 -11.95 -1.14 -14.55
#